data_e4c4f52d6dad3e00004cd6a30e314239
#
_entry.id   e4c4f52d6dad3e00004cd6a30e314239
#
_cell.length_a   1.000
_cell.length_b   1.000
_cell.length_c   1.000
_cell.angle_alpha   90.00
_cell.angle_beta   90.00
_cell.angle_gamma   90.00
#
_symmetry.space_group_name_H-M   'P 1'
#
loop_
_entity.id
_entity.type
_entity.pdbx_description
1 polymer ?
#
loop_
_entity_poly.entity_id
_entity_poly.type
_entity_poly.pdbx_seq_one_letter_code
_entity_poly.pdbx_strand_id
1 'polypeptide(L)'
;MTRVVLDSVHKIFRPTGFFFPRATRTETHALKGVSLNAAPGEVLALLGPNGSGKSTTLKLISTMLLPDRGRVVVNGADTRSQAQIARSQVGLALASERSFFPRLTARENLEFFAALEDIPRGERPSRVESILHNMGLKDAAGKQVMKLSSGMYQRLGIARALVKKPSVLLLDEPTRSLDAAAAGQLWEHIRELSLAGITILLATHNFAEAAAVCDRVAVLQRGELLAVERVGNFSVEQLREFYLETVGEQAALAWSEGVPA
;
A
#
# COMPACT_ATOMS: atom_id res chain seq x y z
N MET A 1 6.30 -21.05 -0.81
CA MET A 1 5.68 -20.52 0.45
C MET A 1 4.97 -19.23 0.13
N THR A 2 3.88 -18.89 0.81
CA THR A 2 3.12 -17.66 0.58
C THR A 2 3.52 -16.62 1.63
N ARG A 3 3.72 -15.34 1.23
CA ARG A 3 4.15 -14.27 2.15
C ARG A 3 2.97 -13.59 2.84
N VAL A 4 1.90 -13.34 2.08
CA VAL A 4 0.65 -12.75 2.58
C VAL A 4 -0.51 -13.64 2.19
N VAL A 5 -1.44 -13.91 3.11
CA VAL A 5 -2.68 -14.66 2.87
C VAL A 5 -3.85 -13.92 3.47
N LEU A 6 -4.86 -13.66 2.67
CA LEU A 6 -6.21 -13.33 3.09
C LEU A 6 -7.10 -14.53 2.82
N ASP A 7 -7.88 -14.96 3.78
CA ASP A 7 -8.78 -16.11 3.68
C ASP A 7 -10.20 -15.70 4.12
N SER A 8 -11.10 -15.57 3.14
CA SER A 8 -12.51 -15.20 3.32
C SER A 8 -12.71 -13.96 4.21
N VAL A 9 -11.93 -12.91 3.95
CA VAL A 9 -11.84 -11.72 4.81
C VAL A 9 -13.05 -10.82 4.61
N HIS A 10 -13.77 -10.54 5.72
CA HIS A 10 -14.83 -9.53 5.79
C HIS A 10 -14.43 -8.35 6.66
N LYS A 11 -14.81 -7.13 6.23
CA LYS A 11 -14.66 -5.92 7.04
C LYS A 11 -15.91 -5.05 6.93
N ILE A 12 -16.49 -4.71 8.09
CA ILE A 12 -17.71 -3.92 8.21
C ILE A 12 -17.39 -2.68 9.04
N PHE A 13 -17.68 -1.52 8.52
CA PHE A 13 -17.63 -0.27 9.28
C PHE A 13 -19.03 0.08 9.77
N ARG A 14 -19.14 0.27 11.08
CA ARG A 14 -20.37 0.69 11.75
C ARG A 14 -20.23 2.13 12.19
N PRO A 15 -21.16 3.03 11.81
CA PRO A 15 -21.11 4.40 12.26
C PRO A 15 -21.20 4.45 13.80
N THR A 16 -20.17 5.02 14.44
CA THR A 16 -20.16 5.30 15.87
C THR A 16 -20.55 6.77 16.08
N GLY A 17 -21.77 7.05 16.48
CA GLY A 17 -22.22 8.41 16.76
C GLY A 17 -23.28 8.41 17.83
N PHE A 18 -23.07 9.16 18.92
CA PHE A 18 -24.02 9.33 20.03
C PHE A 18 -25.24 10.17 19.62
N PHE A 19 -25.11 10.96 18.53
CA PHE A 19 -26.09 11.98 18.13
C PHE A 19 -27.02 11.58 16.97
N PHE A 20 -26.88 10.37 16.38
CA PHE A 20 -27.76 9.94 15.29
C PHE A 20 -28.69 8.81 15.75
N PRO A 21 -30.00 8.85 15.38
CA PRO A 21 -30.93 7.76 15.67
C PRO A 21 -30.44 6.45 15.09
N ARG A 22 -30.60 5.34 15.81
CA ARG A 22 -30.19 3.98 15.37
C ARG A 22 -30.76 3.57 14.00
N ALA A 23 -31.88 4.14 13.60
CA ALA A 23 -32.60 3.81 12.36
C ALA A 23 -31.90 4.33 11.06
N THR A 24 -30.94 5.24 11.14
CA THR A 24 -30.25 5.83 9.97
C THR A 24 -28.79 5.34 9.80
N ARG A 25 -28.37 4.35 10.58
CA ARG A 25 -27.00 3.85 10.54
C ARG A 25 -26.86 2.73 9.51
N THR A 26 -26.48 3.07 8.29
CA THR A 26 -26.13 2.07 7.29
C THR A 26 -24.72 1.52 7.54
N GLU A 27 -24.63 0.19 7.72
CA GLU A 27 -23.34 -0.49 7.79
C GLU A 27 -22.66 -0.46 6.41
N THR A 28 -21.35 -0.15 6.38
CA THR A 28 -20.57 -0.21 5.14
C THR A 28 -19.74 -1.48 5.13
N HIS A 29 -20.07 -2.41 4.24
CA HIS A 29 -19.30 -3.62 3.99
C HIS A 29 -18.11 -3.29 3.09
N ALA A 30 -16.97 -2.99 3.70
CA ALA A 30 -15.76 -2.62 2.95
C ALA A 30 -15.07 -3.81 2.30
N LEU A 31 -15.17 -5.01 2.89
CA LEU A 31 -14.75 -6.27 2.27
C LEU A 31 -15.80 -7.36 2.55
N LYS A 32 -16.04 -8.23 1.53
CA LYS A 32 -17.11 -9.22 1.51
C LYS A 32 -16.56 -10.61 1.13
N GLY A 33 -15.70 -11.18 1.98
CA GLY A 33 -15.17 -12.53 1.77
C GLY A 33 -13.98 -12.56 0.82
N VAL A 34 -13.12 -11.55 0.85
CA VAL A 34 -11.93 -11.47 -0.02
C VAL A 34 -10.92 -12.56 0.36
N SER A 35 -10.54 -13.39 -0.63
CA SER A 35 -9.47 -14.38 -0.52
C SER A 35 -8.38 -14.07 -1.54
N LEU A 36 -7.15 -13.78 -1.07
CA LEU A 36 -6.04 -13.34 -1.89
C LEU A 36 -4.72 -13.80 -1.27
N ASN A 37 -3.72 -14.05 -2.09
CA ASN A 37 -2.39 -14.36 -1.62
C ASN A 37 -1.31 -13.61 -2.41
N ALA A 38 -0.15 -13.37 -1.78
CA ALA A 38 1.03 -12.86 -2.45
C ALA A 38 2.26 -13.72 -2.11
N ALA A 39 3.08 -13.98 -3.12
CA ALA A 39 4.31 -14.76 -3.01
C ALA A 39 5.50 -13.89 -2.52
N PRO A 40 6.60 -14.51 -2.03
CA PRO A 40 7.83 -13.77 -1.74
C PRO A 40 8.39 -13.06 -2.99
N GLY A 41 8.75 -11.79 -2.86
CA GLY A 41 9.31 -10.99 -3.95
C GLY A 41 8.32 -10.63 -5.06
N GLU A 42 7.03 -10.89 -4.88
CA GLU A 42 5.98 -10.54 -5.85
C GLU A 42 5.52 -9.09 -5.66
N VAL A 43 5.25 -8.40 -6.77
CA VAL A 43 4.50 -7.14 -6.80
C VAL A 43 3.07 -7.42 -7.24
N LEU A 44 2.12 -7.30 -6.29
CA LEU A 44 0.70 -7.53 -6.50
C LEU A 44 -0.06 -6.21 -6.44
N ALA A 45 -0.70 -5.79 -7.54
CA ALA A 45 -1.59 -4.64 -7.51
C ALA A 45 -2.99 -5.03 -7.02
N LEU A 46 -3.54 -4.19 -6.15
CA LEU A 46 -4.98 -4.11 -5.88
C LEU A 46 -5.54 -2.99 -6.77
N LEU A 47 -6.25 -3.36 -7.83
CA LEU A 47 -6.80 -2.43 -8.82
C LEU A 47 -8.30 -2.26 -8.60
N GLY A 48 -8.80 -1.03 -8.71
CA GLY A 48 -10.23 -0.76 -8.57
C GLY A 48 -10.53 0.70 -8.25
N PRO A 49 -11.80 1.11 -8.32
CA PRO A 49 -12.22 2.49 -8.05
C PRO A 49 -12.06 2.87 -6.57
N ASN A 50 -12.27 4.15 -6.29
CA ASN A 50 -12.33 4.61 -4.90
C ASN A 50 -13.49 3.91 -4.17
N GLY A 51 -13.25 3.51 -2.93
CA GLY A 51 -14.24 2.75 -2.14
C GLY A 51 -14.32 1.25 -2.45
N SER A 52 -13.53 0.70 -3.38
CA SER A 52 -13.56 -0.74 -3.70
C SER A 52 -12.99 -1.66 -2.60
N GLY A 53 -12.32 -1.12 -1.58
CA GLY A 53 -11.73 -1.88 -0.48
C GLY A 53 -10.19 -1.98 -0.48
N LYS A 54 -9.48 -1.40 -1.45
CA LYS A 54 -8.01 -1.47 -1.58
C LYS A 54 -7.27 -1.03 -0.30
N SER A 55 -7.46 0.22 0.12
CA SER A 55 -6.81 0.76 1.34
C SER A 55 -7.26 0.02 2.60
N THR A 56 -8.50 -0.50 2.65
CA THR A 56 -8.97 -1.34 3.75
C THR A 56 -8.19 -2.66 3.79
N THR A 57 -7.95 -3.28 2.65
CA THR A 57 -7.14 -4.49 2.53
C THR A 57 -5.71 -4.25 3.04
N LEU A 58 -5.05 -3.16 2.61
CA LEU A 58 -3.72 -2.80 3.11
C LEU A 58 -3.71 -2.57 4.63
N LYS A 59 -4.72 -1.88 5.18
CA LYS A 59 -4.85 -1.64 6.63
C LYS A 59 -5.06 -2.92 7.43
N LEU A 60 -5.74 -3.94 6.89
CA LEU A 60 -5.89 -5.25 7.53
C LEU A 60 -4.56 -6.02 7.55
N ILE A 61 -3.81 -6.02 6.43
CA ILE A 61 -2.50 -6.65 6.35
C ILE A 61 -1.51 -5.99 7.31
N SER A 62 -1.55 -4.64 7.43
CA SER A 62 -0.67 -3.88 8.34
C SER A 62 -1.07 -3.94 9.81
N THR A 63 -2.10 -4.68 10.17
CA THR A 63 -2.66 -4.75 11.54
C THR A 63 -3.24 -3.43 12.08
N MET A 64 -3.41 -2.40 11.26
CA MET A 64 -4.12 -1.17 11.63
C MET A 64 -5.62 -1.40 11.82
N LEU A 65 -6.16 -2.40 11.12
CA LEU A 65 -7.51 -2.90 11.26
C LEU A 65 -7.46 -4.41 11.49
N LEU A 66 -8.49 -4.95 12.14
CA LEU A 66 -8.71 -6.38 12.26
C LEU A 66 -9.91 -6.80 11.41
N PRO A 67 -9.89 -7.98 10.78
CA PRO A 67 -11.03 -8.50 10.04
C PRO A 67 -12.18 -8.82 10.99
N ASP A 68 -13.43 -8.61 10.57
CA ASP A 68 -14.60 -9.01 11.33
C ASP A 68 -14.86 -10.52 11.21
N ARG A 69 -14.60 -11.08 10.01
CA ARG A 69 -14.58 -12.53 9.73
C ARG A 69 -13.41 -12.87 8.82
N GLY A 70 -13.07 -14.15 8.76
CA GLY A 70 -11.93 -14.62 8.00
C GLY A 70 -10.60 -14.37 8.72
N ARG A 71 -9.50 -14.55 8.00
CA ARG A 71 -8.15 -14.53 8.55
C ARG A 71 -7.17 -13.80 7.64
N VAL A 72 -6.23 -13.07 8.23
CA VAL A 72 -5.10 -12.45 7.52
C VAL A 72 -3.80 -12.94 8.15
N VAL A 73 -2.89 -13.47 7.33
CA VAL A 73 -1.59 -13.99 7.76
C VAL A 73 -0.49 -13.30 7.00
N VAL A 74 0.56 -12.87 7.70
CA VAL A 74 1.75 -12.25 7.14
C VAL A 74 2.95 -13.06 7.57
N ASN A 75 3.65 -13.63 6.59
CA ASN A 75 4.84 -14.45 6.82
C ASN A 75 4.63 -15.53 7.93
N GLY A 76 3.46 -16.19 7.90
CA GLY A 76 3.07 -17.20 8.88
C GLY A 76 2.44 -16.68 10.17
N ALA A 77 2.53 -15.37 10.46
CA ALA A 77 1.93 -14.76 11.64
C ALA A 77 0.52 -14.25 11.38
N ASP A 78 -0.46 -14.71 12.15
CA ASP A 78 -1.84 -14.25 12.08
C ASP A 78 -1.98 -12.83 12.67
N THR A 79 -2.63 -11.92 11.94
CA THR A 79 -2.72 -10.48 12.30
C THR A 79 -3.56 -10.22 13.55
N ARG A 80 -4.38 -11.18 14.00
CA ARG A 80 -5.20 -11.06 15.22
C ARG A 80 -4.48 -11.63 16.45
N SER A 81 -4.00 -12.87 16.36
CA SER A 81 -3.40 -13.57 17.51
C SER A 81 -1.91 -13.26 17.67
N GLN A 82 -1.20 -12.88 16.60
CA GLN A 82 0.24 -12.60 16.57
C GLN A 82 0.53 -11.22 15.96
N ALA A 83 -0.29 -10.23 16.32
CA ALA A 83 -0.28 -8.89 15.71
C ALA A 83 1.10 -8.21 15.75
N GLN A 84 1.86 -8.36 16.83
CA GLN A 84 3.19 -7.77 16.98
C GLN A 84 4.18 -8.37 15.97
N ILE A 85 4.17 -9.71 15.83
CA ILE A 85 5.02 -10.42 14.87
C ILE A 85 4.62 -10.04 13.43
N ALA A 86 3.34 -10.05 13.11
CA ALA A 86 2.86 -9.64 11.79
C ALA A 86 3.26 -8.19 11.47
N ARG A 87 3.09 -7.25 12.42
CA ARG A 87 3.41 -5.83 12.26
C ARG A 87 4.89 -5.58 12.05
N SER A 88 5.77 -6.31 12.72
CA SER A 88 7.22 -6.17 12.53
C SER A 88 7.67 -6.54 11.10
N GLN A 89 6.89 -7.36 10.39
CA GLN A 89 7.17 -7.81 9.02
C GLN A 89 6.66 -6.84 7.94
N VAL A 90 5.85 -5.85 8.29
CA VAL A 90 5.13 -5.01 7.33
C VAL A 90 5.57 -3.56 7.39
N GLY A 91 6.03 -2.99 6.27
CA GLY A 91 6.15 -1.55 6.06
C GLY A 91 4.88 -1.03 5.37
N LEU A 92 4.40 0.15 5.76
CA LEU A 92 3.22 0.79 5.15
C LEU A 92 3.54 2.24 4.79
N ALA A 93 3.28 2.61 3.53
CA ALA A 93 3.34 3.99 3.04
C ALA A 93 1.98 4.36 2.44
N LEU A 94 1.32 5.37 3.04
CA LEU A 94 0.02 5.89 2.60
C LEU A 94 0.22 7.21 1.85
N ALA A 95 -0.47 7.41 0.73
CA ALA A 95 -0.39 8.65 -0.07
C ALA A 95 -0.83 9.91 0.69
N SER A 96 -1.78 9.76 1.62
CA SER A 96 -2.33 10.87 2.41
C SER A 96 -1.62 11.10 3.75
N GLU A 97 -0.51 10.41 3.99
CA GLU A 97 0.14 10.43 5.29
C GLU A 97 0.92 11.73 5.52
N ARG A 98 0.51 12.50 6.52
CA ARG A 98 1.20 13.71 7.01
C ARG A 98 1.89 13.45 8.34
N SER A 99 2.64 12.32 8.43
CA SER A 99 3.24 11.88 9.69
C SER A 99 4.62 12.46 9.95
N PHE A 100 5.20 13.17 9.00
CA PHE A 100 6.53 13.78 9.17
C PHE A 100 6.46 15.09 9.92
N PHE A 101 7.51 15.37 10.68
CA PHE A 101 7.76 16.67 11.32
C PHE A 101 8.28 17.66 10.28
N PRO A 102 7.50 18.69 9.89
CA PRO A 102 7.84 19.53 8.73
C PRO A 102 9.14 20.33 8.88
N ARG A 103 9.49 20.68 10.14
CA ARG A 103 10.70 21.46 10.47
C ARG A 103 11.96 20.62 10.63
N LEU A 104 11.82 19.32 10.82
CA LEU A 104 12.96 18.40 10.82
C LEU A 104 13.39 18.10 9.39
N THR A 105 14.64 17.75 9.21
CA THR A 105 15.21 17.28 7.94
C THR A 105 14.67 15.88 7.61
N ALA A 106 14.85 15.44 6.36
CA ALA A 106 14.52 14.09 5.95
C ALA A 106 15.27 13.05 6.80
N ARG A 107 16.55 13.26 7.07
CA ARG A 107 17.40 12.43 7.93
C ARG A 107 16.86 12.37 9.36
N GLU A 108 16.64 13.50 10.01
CA GLU A 108 16.15 13.57 11.40
C GLU A 108 14.79 12.89 11.56
N ASN A 109 13.89 13.03 10.57
CA ASN A 109 12.62 12.31 10.55
C ASN A 109 12.84 10.79 10.53
N LEU A 110 13.71 10.27 9.64
CA LEU A 110 13.98 8.83 9.57
C LEU A 110 14.66 8.31 10.83
N GLU A 111 15.58 9.07 11.43
CA GLU A 111 16.23 8.72 12.72
C GLU A 111 15.20 8.66 13.86
N PHE A 112 14.24 9.59 13.89
CA PHE A 112 13.12 9.57 14.83
C PHE A 112 12.28 8.30 14.65
N PHE A 113 11.87 7.95 13.44
CA PHE A 113 11.12 6.72 13.18
C PHE A 113 11.94 5.46 13.46
N ALA A 114 13.24 5.49 13.20
CA ALA A 114 14.15 4.39 13.56
C ALA A 114 14.20 4.19 15.10
N ALA A 115 14.09 5.27 15.86
CA ALA A 115 13.99 5.18 17.32
C ALA A 115 12.67 4.57 17.79
N LEU A 116 11.55 4.92 17.14
CA LEU A 116 10.23 4.36 17.44
C LEU A 116 10.10 2.87 17.10
N GLU A 117 10.88 2.38 16.12
CA GLU A 117 10.94 0.95 15.75
C GLU A 117 12.01 0.20 16.54
N ASP A 118 12.45 0.73 17.70
CA ASP A 118 13.40 0.15 18.64
C ASP A 118 14.77 -0.25 18.03
N ILE A 119 15.17 0.43 16.92
CA ILE A 119 16.47 0.19 16.31
C ILE A 119 17.56 0.71 17.24
N PRO A 120 18.61 -0.10 17.51
CA PRO A 120 19.71 0.31 18.39
C PRO A 120 20.34 1.63 17.94
N ARG A 121 20.63 2.52 18.90
CA ARG A 121 21.16 3.87 18.62
C ARG A 121 22.39 3.87 17.71
N GLY A 122 23.27 2.89 17.88
CA GLY A 122 24.51 2.76 17.08
C GLY A 122 24.26 2.36 15.62
N GLU A 123 23.11 1.73 15.32
CA GLU A 123 22.76 1.28 13.97
C GLU A 123 21.95 2.32 13.16
N ARG A 124 21.28 3.26 13.84
CA ARG A 124 20.36 4.20 13.19
C ARG A 124 21.02 5.02 12.09
N PRO A 125 22.20 5.66 12.31
CA PRO A 125 22.80 6.50 11.30
C PRO A 125 23.13 5.76 10.00
N SER A 126 23.78 4.59 10.10
CA SER A 126 24.14 3.79 8.93
C SER A 126 22.91 3.28 8.17
N ARG A 127 21.87 2.86 8.90
CA ARG A 127 20.61 2.38 8.34
C ARG A 127 19.87 3.50 7.61
N VAL A 128 19.73 4.66 8.23
CA VAL A 128 19.06 5.83 7.65
C VAL A 128 19.81 6.30 6.41
N GLU A 129 21.15 6.37 6.47
CA GLU A 129 21.97 6.76 5.31
C GLU A 129 21.77 5.81 4.13
N SER A 130 21.83 4.50 4.37
CA SER A 130 21.58 3.48 3.35
C SER A 130 20.21 3.64 2.70
N ILE A 131 19.15 3.85 3.50
CA ILE A 131 17.79 4.02 2.99
C ILE A 131 17.65 5.30 2.17
N LEU A 132 18.19 6.42 2.67
CA LEU A 132 18.18 7.69 1.93
C LEU A 132 18.90 7.57 0.60
N HIS A 133 20.02 6.85 0.56
CA HIS A 133 20.77 6.58 -0.67
C HIS A 133 19.92 5.75 -1.65
N ASN A 134 19.39 4.61 -1.20
CA ASN A 134 18.61 3.68 -2.03
C ASN A 134 17.30 4.30 -2.55
N MET A 135 16.74 5.29 -1.85
CA MET A 135 15.54 6.01 -2.28
C MET A 135 15.86 7.30 -3.08
N GLY A 136 17.13 7.53 -3.48
CA GLY A 136 17.53 8.70 -4.21
C GLY A 136 17.32 10.02 -3.46
N LEU A 137 17.42 9.98 -2.11
CA LEU A 137 17.21 11.14 -1.22
C LEU A 137 18.48 11.64 -0.57
N LYS A 138 19.67 11.13 -0.96
CA LYS A 138 20.96 11.49 -0.37
C LYS A 138 21.19 13.01 -0.36
N ASP A 139 20.98 13.68 -1.48
CA ASP A 139 21.19 15.12 -1.63
C ASP A 139 20.09 15.96 -0.94
N ALA A 140 18.98 15.34 -0.60
CA ALA A 140 17.88 15.94 0.13
C ALA A 140 17.88 15.61 1.63
N ALA A 141 18.82 14.78 2.10
CA ALA A 141 18.87 14.29 3.48
C ALA A 141 18.87 15.42 4.53
N GLY A 142 19.58 16.51 4.25
CA GLY A 142 19.65 17.70 5.11
C GLY A 142 18.56 18.75 4.85
N LYS A 143 17.64 18.53 3.89
CA LYS A 143 16.53 19.45 3.64
C LYS A 143 15.39 19.20 4.63
N GLN A 144 14.80 20.29 5.15
CA GLN A 144 13.57 20.19 5.94
C GLN A 144 12.44 19.60 5.10
N VAL A 145 11.61 18.74 5.72
CA VAL A 145 10.54 18.04 5.01
C VAL A 145 9.57 19.01 4.32
N MET A 146 9.28 20.17 4.92
CA MET A 146 8.44 21.21 4.31
C MET A 146 8.99 21.79 3.00
N LYS A 147 10.27 21.56 2.69
CA LYS A 147 10.96 22.05 1.48
C LYS A 147 11.19 20.94 0.43
N LEU A 148 10.68 19.73 0.68
CA LEU A 148 10.78 18.63 -0.27
C LEU A 148 9.74 18.79 -1.38
N SER A 149 10.08 18.33 -2.60
CA SER A 149 9.09 18.17 -3.66
C SER A 149 8.11 17.05 -3.32
N SER A 150 6.96 16.97 -4.00
CA SER A 150 5.99 15.89 -3.82
C SER A 150 6.62 14.51 -4.03
N GLY A 151 7.47 14.34 -5.06
CA GLY A 151 8.18 13.10 -5.31
C GLY A 151 9.20 12.74 -4.23
N MET A 152 9.95 13.73 -3.70
CA MET A 152 10.85 13.50 -2.57
C MET A 152 10.09 13.13 -1.30
N TYR A 153 8.95 13.79 -1.04
CA TYR A 153 8.09 13.49 0.11
C TYR A 153 7.53 12.06 0.02
N GLN A 154 7.07 11.65 -1.16
CA GLN A 154 6.56 10.30 -1.40
C GLN A 154 7.65 9.24 -1.19
N ARG A 155 8.85 9.45 -1.76
CA ARG A 155 10.00 8.56 -1.53
C ARG A 155 10.42 8.51 -0.05
N LEU A 156 10.31 9.62 0.68
CA LEU A 156 10.54 9.65 2.13
C LEU A 156 9.51 8.80 2.89
N GLY A 157 8.24 8.78 2.45
CA GLY A 157 7.20 7.90 3.00
C GLY A 157 7.56 6.42 2.86
N ILE A 158 8.06 6.02 1.69
CA ILE A 158 8.53 4.65 1.45
C ILE A 158 9.82 4.38 2.26
N ALA A 159 10.76 5.33 2.30
CA ALA A 159 11.97 5.24 3.11
C ALA A 159 11.64 4.94 4.59
N ARG A 160 10.65 5.64 5.15
CA ARG A 160 10.16 5.39 6.52
C ARG A 160 9.62 3.97 6.67
N ALA A 161 8.81 3.50 5.72
CA ALA A 161 8.25 2.14 5.75
C ALA A 161 9.33 1.06 5.71
N LEU A 162 10.50 1.35 5.11
CA LEU A 162 11.65 0.45 4.99
C LEU A 162 12.56 0.45 6.22
N VAL A 163 12.41 1.39 7.17
CA VAL A 163 13.31 1.57 8.32
C VAL A 163 13.49 0.28 9.13
N LYS A 164 12.42 -0.49 9.33
CA LYS A 164 12.45 -1.75 10.07
C LYS A 164 12.84 -2.99 9.25
N LYS A 165 13.25 -2.82 7.98
CA LYS A 165 13.58 -3.91 7.04
C LYS A 165 12.41 -4.92 6.90
N PRO A 166 11.23 -4.47 6.48
CA PRO A 166 10.06 -5.34 6.37
C PRO A 166 10.24 -6.37 5.26
N SER A 167 9.61 -7.54 5.39
CA SER A 167 9.51 -8.54 4.33
C SER A 167 8.32 -8.27 3.39
N VAL A 168 7.38 -7.42 3.81
CA VAL A 168 6.19 -7.00 3.06
C VAL A 168 6.11 -5.48 3.07
N LEU A 169 5.98 -4.86 1.91
CA LEU A 169 5.79 -3.42 1.75
C LEU A 169 4.40 -3.16 1.16
N LEU A 170 3.64 -2.30 1.83
CA LEU A 170 2.29 -1.90 1.43
C LEU A 170 2.33 -0.45 0.97
N LEU A 171 1.88 -0.20 -0.28
CA LEU A 171 1.88 1.10 -0.93
C LEU A 171 0.46 1.48 -1.32
N ASP A 172 -0.05 2.60 -0.81
CA ASP A 172 -1.38 3.11 -1.15
C ASP A 172 -1.24 4.35 -2.05
N GLU A 173 -1.59 4.21 -3.33
CA GLU A 173 -1.51 5.26 -4.37
C GLU A 173 -0.11 5.96 -4.43
N PRO A 174 1.01 5.23 -4.55
CA PRO A 174 2.36 5.77 -4.33
C PRO A 174 2.79 6.80 -5.38
N THR A 175 2.21 6.81 -6.58
CA THR A 175 2.52 7.80 -7.63
C THR A 175 1.50 8.93 -7.72
N ARG A 176 0.53 8.97 -6.80
CA ARG A 176 -0.46 10.05 -6.79
C ARG A 176 0.22 11.41 -6.66
N SER A 177 -0.11 12.32 -7.56
CA SER A 177 0.45 13.68 -7.59
C SER A 177 1.94 13.77 -8.00
N LEU A 178 2.50 12.71 -8.62
CA LEU A 178 3.82 12.74 -9.24
C LEU A 178 3.70 13.05 -10.74
N ASP A 179 4.68 13.75 -11.28
CA ASP A 179 4.88 13.82 -12.73
C ASP A 179 5.39 12.49 -13.29
N ALA A 180 5.37 12.34 -14.62
CA ALA A 180 5.75 11.10 -15.28
C ALA A 180 7.21 10.68 -14.99
N ALA A 181 8.14 11.64 -14.88
CA ALA A 181 9.54 11.35 -14.60
C ALA A 181 9.73 10.83 -13.16
N ALA A 182 9.10 11.51 -12.18
CA ALA A 182 9.15 11.08 -10.78
C ALA A 182 8.43 9.74 -10.55
N ALA A 183 7.33 9.48 -11.26
CA ALA A 183 6.63 8.20 -11.23
C ALA A 183 7.52 7.08 -11.79
N GLY A 184 8.17 7.27 -12.94
CA GLY A 184 9.10 6.31 -13.52
C GLY A 184 10.25 5.93 -12.57
N GLN A 185 10.89 6.92 -11.94
CA GLN A 185 11.92 6.67 -10.93
C GLN A 185 11.39 5.85 -9.72
N LEU A 186 10.17 6.13 -9.29
CA LEU A 186 9.57 5.37 -8.18
C LEU A 186 9.27 3.92 -8.60
N TRP A 187 8.82 3.69 -9.85
CA TRP A 187 8.59 2.35 -10.37
C TRP A 187 9.88 1.52 -10.43
N GLU A 188 11.00 2.13 -10.83
CA GLU A 188 12.32 1.48 -10.78
C GLU A 188 12.67 1.05 -9.34
N HIS A 189 12.51 1.93 -8.36
CA HIS A 189 12.75 1.59 -6.96
C HIS A 189 11.82 0.48 -6.43
N ILE A 190 10.55 0.46 -6.83
CA ILE A 190 9.61 -0.62 -6.48
C ILE A 190 10.11 -1.96 -7.05
N ARG A 191 10.57 -1.98 -8.30
CA ARG A 191 11.14 -3.17 -8.92
C ARG A 191 12.42 -3.65 -8.22
N GLU A 192 13.34 -2.74 -7.90
CA GLU A 192 14.56 -3.07 -7.15
C GLU A 192 14.26 -3.70 -5.79
N LEU A 193 13.30 -3.16 -5.04
CA LEU A 193 12.86 -3.72 -3.76
C LEU A 193 12.26 -5.12 -3.92
N SER A 194 11.46 -5.36 -4.94
CA SER A 194 10.89 -6.67 -5.27
C SER A 194 11.99 -7.68 -5.60
N LEU A 195 12.95 -7.31 -6.45
CA LEU A 195 14.11 -8.14 -6.78
C LEU A 195 15.00 -8.45 -5.57
N ALA A 196 15.04 -7.55 -4.59
CA ALA A 196 15.68 -7.79 -3.30
C ALA A 196 14.88 -8.73 -2.35
N GLY A 197 13.74 -9.27 -2.82
CA GLY A 197 12.92 -10.26 -2.10
C GLY A 197 11.81 -9.69 -1.21
N ILE A 198 11.57 -8.38 -1.27
CA ILE A 198 10.45 -7.75 -0.56
C ILE A 198 9.16 -7.98 -1.36
N THR A 199 8.14 -8.55 -0.72
CA THR A 199 6.81 -8.67 -1.32
C THR A 199 6.10 -7.34 -1.24
N ILE A 200 5.55 -6.86 -2.35
CA ILE A 200 4.92 -5.54 -2.44
C ILE A 200 3.45 -5.68 -2.80
N LEU A 201 2.56 -5.12 -1.98
CA LEU A 201 1.15 -4.94 -2.33
C LEU A 201 0.91 -3.45 -2.60
N LEU A 202 0.47 -3.18 -3.81
CA LEU A 202 0.27 -1.83 -4.34
C LEU A 202 -1.22 -1.59 -4.56
N ALA A 203 -1.84 -0.66 -3.81
CA ALA A 203 -3.19 -0.21 -4.10
C ALA A 203 -3.12 0.97 -5.08
N THR A 204 -3.76 0.83 -6.24
CA THR A 204 -3.75 1.87 -7.27
C THR A 204 -5.02 1.84 -8.12
N HIS A 205 -5.28 2.94 -8.80
CA HIS A 205 -6.24 3.03 -9.90
C HIS A 205 -5.53 3.38 -11.21
N ASN A 206 -4.20 3.44 -11.22
CA ASN A 206 -3.39 3.81 -12.38
C ASN A 206 -2.94 2.55 -13.14
N PHE A 207 -3.48 2.34 -14.35
CA PHE A 207 -3.12 1.21 -15.20
C PHE A 207 -1.66 1.24 -15.66
N ALA A 208 -1.09 2.44 -15.92
CA ALA A 208 0.31 2.54 -16.31
C ALA A 208 1.24 2.08 -15.19
N GLU A 209 0.93 2.44 -13.94
CA GLU A 209 1.66 1.95 -12.76
C GLU A 209 1.56 0.43 -12.64
N ALA A 210 0.35 -0.12 -12.68
CA ALA A 210 0.14 -1.56 -12.57
C ALA A 210 0.85 -2.35 -13.70
N ALA A 211 0.77 -1.88 -14.95
CA ALA A 211 1.46 -2.51 -16.08
C ALA A 211 3.00 -2.41 -15.97
N ALA A 212 3.52 -1.30 -15.43
CA ALA A 212 4.97 -1.08 -15.34
C ALA A 212 5.64 -1.95 -14.26
N VAL A 213 4.97 -2.18 -13.11
CA VAL A 213 5.65 -2.75 -11.94
C VAL A 213 5.07 -4.06 -11.43
N CYS A 214 3.84 -4.44 -11.78
CA CYS A 214 3.19 -5.58 -11.16
C CYS A 214 3.42 -6.89 -11.90
N ASP A 215 3.51 -7.98 -11.14
CA ASP A 215 3.53 -9.35 -11.66
C ASP A 215 2.09 -9.89 -11.80
N ARG A 216 1.22 -9.50 -10.84
CA ARG A 216 -0.21 -9.84 -10.83
C ARG A 216 -1.05 -8.64 -10.45
N VAL A 217 -2.29 -8.66 -10.90
CA VAL A 217 -3.32 -7.69 -10.56
C VAL A 217 -4.53 -8.40 -9.95
N ALA A 218 -5.03 -7.89 -8.85
CA ALA A 218 -6.27 -8.30 -8.20
C ALA A 218 -7.31 -7.18 -8.37
N VAL A 219 -8.39 -7.44 -9.11
CA VAL A 219 -9.46 -6.47 -9.36
C VAL A 219 -10.46 -6.50 -8.22
N LEU A 220 -10.58 -5.37 -7.52
CA LEU A 220 -11.51 -5.18 -6.41
C LEU A 220 -12.64 -4.22 -6.81
N GLN A 221 -13.88 -4.60 -6.54
CA GLN A 221 -15.05 -3.75 -6.74
C GLN A 221 -16.05 -3.95 -5.59
N ARG A 222 -16.54 -2.85 -5.00
CA ARG A 222 -17.55 -2.86 -3.93
C ARG A 222 -17.27 -3.84 -2.78
N GLY A 223 -15.99 -4.02 -2.45
CA GLY A 223 -15.54 -4.93 -1.39
C GLY A 223 -15.41 -6.40 -1.80
N GLU A 224 -15.58 -6.72 -3.06
CA GLU A 224 -15.46 -8.06 -3.61
C GLU A 224 -14.21 -8.18 -4.50
N LEU A 225 -13.56 -9.34 -4.48
CA LEU A 225 -12.49 -9.69 -5.40
C LEU A 225 -13.12 -10.35 -6.63
N LEU A 226 -13.04 -9.66 -7.78
CA LEU A 226 -13.65 -10.15 -9.02
C LEU A 226 -12.73 -11.08 -9.80
N ALA A 227 -11.45 -10.73 -9.91
CA ALA A 227 -10.45 -11.49 -10.64
C ALA A 227 -9.04 -11.28 -10.10
N VAL A 228 -8.17 -12.25 -10.38
CA VAL A 228 -6.72 -12.13 -10.16
C VAL A 228 -6.02 -12.66 -11.42
N GLU A 229 -5.20 -11.82 -12.04
CA GLU A 229 -4.53 -12.15 -13.30
C GLU A 229 -3.03 -11.82 -13.26
N ARG A 230 -2.23 -12.60 -14.03
CA ARG A 230 -0.81 -12.33 -14.27
C ARG A 230 -0.67 -11.30 -15.38
N VAL A 231 0.01 -10.20 -15.11
CA VAL A 231 0.08 -9.07 -16.04
C VAL A 231 1.50 -8.64 -16.42
N GLY A 232 2.51 -9.44 -16.05
CA GLY A 232 3.93 -9.07 -16.24
C GLY A 232 4.36 -8.70 -17.67
N ASN A 233 3.54 -8.98 -18.69
CA ASN A 233 3.79 -8.60 -20.10
C ASN A 233 2.60 -7.83 -20.70
N PHE A 234 1.61 -7.39 -19.91
CA PHE A 234 0.48 -6.64 -20.44
C PHE A 234 0.91 -5.22 -20.81
N SER A 235 0.45 -4.73 -21.95
CA SER A 235 0.42 -3.31 -22.22
C SER A 235 -0.62 -2.61 -21.33
N VAL A 236 -0.55 -1.29 -21.25
CA VAL A 236 -1.54 -0.49 -20.50
C VAL A 236 -2.95 -0.72 -21.06
N GLU A 237 -3.06 -0.82 -22.40
CA GLU A 237 -4.29 -1.07 -23.11
C GLU A 237 -4.86 -2.45 -22.78
N GLN A 238 -4.05 -3.50 -22.83
CA GLN A 238 -4.45 -4.87 -22.48
C GLN A 238 -4.92 -4.97 -21.03
N LEU A 239 -4.23 -4.29 -20.11
CA LEU A 239 -4.65 -4.25 -18.71
C LEU A 239 -5.98 -3.52 -18.53
N ARG A 240 -6.20 -2.45 -19.30
CA ARG A 240 -7.46 -1.72 -19.32
C ARG A 240 -8.60 -2.57 -19.88
N GLU A 241 -8.39 -3.26 -20.99
CA GLU A 241 -9.38 -4.18 -21.59
C GLU A 241 -9.77 -5.27 -20.59
N PHE A 242 -8.78 -5.97 -20.01
CA PHE A 242 -9.01 -6.96 -18.95
C PHE A 242 -9.84 -6.42 -17.80
N TYR A 243 -9.55 -5.19 -17.34
CA TYR A 243 -10.32 -4.55 -16.27
C TYR A 243 -11.77 -4.28 -16.71
N LEU A 244 -11.98 -3.74 -17.91
CA LEU A 244 -13.31 -3.44 -18.46
C LEU A 244 -14.18 -4.69 -18.61
N GLU A 245 -13.61 -5.78 -19.12
CA GLU A 245 -14.27 -7.08 -19.21
C GLU A 245 -14.65 -7.64 -17.84
N THR A 246 -13.75 -7.47 -16.84
CA THR A 246 -13.97 -7.99 -15.49
C THR A 246 -15.07 -7.24 -14.73
N VAL A 247 -15.14 -5.90 -14.83
CA VAL A 247 -16.09 -5.08 -14.06
C VAL A 247 -17.38 -4.77 -14.80
N GLY A 248 -17.42 -4.99 -16.13
CA GLY A 248 -18.49 -4.61 -17.02
C GLY A 248 -18.44 -3.11 -17.41
N GLU A 249 -18.87 -2.79 -18.64
CA GLU A 249 -18.72 -1.45 -19.23
C GLU A 249 -19.40 -0.34 -18.41
N GLN A 250 -20.58 -0.57 -17.85
CA GLN A 250 -21.31 0.44 -17.07
C GLN A 250 -20.59 0.84 -15.76
N ALA A 251 -19.95 -0.12 -15.09
CA ALA A 251 -19.19 0.15 -13.88
C ALA A 251 -17.85 0.84 -14.16
N ALA A 252 -17.32 0.65 -15.35
CA ALA A 252 -16.07 1.27 -15.80
C ALA A 252 -16.25 2.75 -16.19
N LEU A 253 -17.39 3.12 -16.76
CA LEU A 253 -17.73 4.52 -17.07
C LEU A 253 -17.82 5.36 -15.80
N ALA A 254 -18.46 4.85 -14.74
CA ALA A 254 -18.52 5.51 -13.44
C ALA A 254 -17.13 5.77 -12.82
N TRP A 255 -16.14 4.95 -13.13
CA TRP A 255 -14.77 5.15 -12.67
C TRP A 255 -14.05 6.29 -13.41
N SER A 256 -14.24 6.41 -14.75
CA SER A 256 -13.61 7.46 -15.56
C SER A 256 -14.14 8.86 -15.23
N GLU A 257 -15.37 8.96 -14.74
CA GLU A 257 -16.03 10.21 -14.38
C GLU A 257 -15.83 10.66 -12.93
N GLY A 258 -15.13 9.85 -12.09
CA GLY A 258 -14.87 10.18 -10.67
C GLY A 258 -16.13 10.18 -9.80
N VAL A 259 -17.25 9.64 -10.30
CA VAL A 259 -18.50 9.53 -9.56
C VAL A 259 -18.39 8.35 -8.58
N PRO A 260 -18.65 8.52 -7.28
CA PRO A 260 -18.72 7.40 -6.34
C PRO A 260 -19.90 6.51 -6.71
N ALA A 261 -19.61 5.25 -6.97
CA ALA A 261 -20.60 4.23 -7.29
C ALA A 261 -21.37 3.74 -6.06
#